data_405d022e42f28afa3290f6607f521aa2
#
_entry.id   405d022e42f28afa3290f6607f521aa2
#
_cell.length_a   1.000
_cell.length_b   1.000
_cell.length_c   1.000
_cell.angle_alpha   90.00
_cell.angle_beta   90.00
_cell.angle_gamma   90.00
#
_symmetry.space_group_name_H-M   'P 1'
#
loop_
_entity.id
_entity.type
_entity.pdbx_description
1 polymer ?
#
loop_
_entity_poly.entity_id
_entity_poly.type
_entity_poly.pdbx_seq_one_letter_code
_entity_poly.pdbx_strand_id
1 'polypeptide(L)'
;MNKDKLQILAGENHPTSESKIESNNTPVLRGYSRRDVLRTAAFSAVGLALSGRAFAGTGSDSDISGGGKLGPLQSAGVLAFGSDNTLFVGDITGAAVHAFVLSDSDFTPQTGVELGNFHNFEGRDLIKGIDQKLAALLGTTYDQIVVNDMVVHQPSQQVFISVERGRGTNAIPAIVKVNHGTLEVLNLDSIQHSQVAIPNEPDDKAMLEFEPQRTFAITDVKYYKGEIFVTGISNQRFASTLYRIPYPFNKQMATCTVEIWHPVHGEFETRAPIIRHLVKEANGEAHLYAVYGCTPLVRFPLASLKDGAHVRGDVIGELGYGSNPLDMLTFTSPFDQKEYLLVTIDVRSASQIAVADLASAPTEPTGVPIDFGPGGLGRTQRNLPIKAEHIAVLNPKWAVVIQRHPKTSYRLDLSTIMIPYFFERKDGMSEMNWPGGPDPFQYRPHVQELDHI
;
A
#
# COMPACT_ATOMS: atom_id res chain seq x y z
N MET A 1 -27.19 2.77 -59.68
CA MET A 1 -26.63 2.67 -61.05
C MET A 1 -25.16 2.43 -60.90
N ASN A 2 -24.81 1.21 -61.23
CA ASN A 2 -23.60 0.61 -61.77
C ASN A 2 -22.30 0.76 -60.92
N LYS A 3 -21.77 -0.29 -60.28
CA LYS A 3 -21.27 -1.63 -60.70
C LYS A 3 -20.30 -1.58 -61.88
N ASP A 4 -19.17 -2.26 -61.63
CA ASP A 4 -18.25 -2.94 -62.53
C ASP A 4 -17.03 -2.09 -62.99
N LYS A 5 -15.82 -2.61 -62.92
CA LYS A 5 -15.12 -3.82 -63.33
C LYS A 5 -13.65 -3.67 -62.93
N LEU A 6 -13.06 -4.62 -62.38
CA LEU A 6 -12.38 -5.85 -62.90
C LEU A 6 -11.00 -5.59 -63.51
N GLN A 7 -10.05 -6.18 -62.96
CA GLN A 7 -9.33 -7.45 -63.33
C GLN A 7 -7.95 -7.26 -63.94
N ILE A 8 -7.01 -7.97 -63.36
CA ILE A 8 -5.99 -8.89 -63.86
C ILE A 8 -4.80 -8.33 -64.64
N LEU A 9 -3.61 -8.67 -64.18
CA LEU A 9 -2.64 -9.42 -64.96
C LEU A 9 -1.59 -10.08 -64.05
N ALA A 10 -1.55 -11.38 -64.22
CA ALA A 10 -0.52 -12.32 -63.73
C ALA A 10 0.60 -12.47 -64.82
N GLY A 11 1.74 -12.96 -64.43
CA GLY A 11 2.81 -13.46 -65.31
C GLY A 11 4.13 -13.38 -64.58
N GLU A 12 4.61 -14.39 -64.07
CA GLU A 12 5.36 -15.56 -64.49
C GLU A 12 6.89 -15.45 -64.35
N ASN A 13 7.44 -16.45 -63.64
CA ASN A 13 8.66 -17.22 -63.80
C ASN A 13 10.04 -16.71 -63.38
N HIS A 14 10.50 -17.41 -62.38
CA HIS A 14 11.80 -18.03 -61.99
C HIS A 14 13.03 -17.89 -62.97
N PRO A 15 14.31 -18.06 -62.46
CA PRO A 15 14.74 -19.10 -61.54
C PRO A 15 15.92 -18.77 -60.56
N THR A 16 15.97 -19.53 -59.50
CA THR A 16 17.10 -20.14 -58.73
C THR A 16 18.45 -19.44 -58.60
N SER A 17 18.87 -19.22 -57.36
CA SER A 17 20.20 -19.57 -56.86
C SER A 17 20.15 -19.86 -55.35
N GLU A 18 20.52 -21.09 -55.00
CA GLU A 18 20.77 -21.54 -53.62
C GLU A 18 21.99 -20.81 -53.04
N SER A 19 21.84 -20.21 -51.86
CA SER A 19 22.97 -20.01 -50.96
C SER A 19 22.54 -20.42 -49.55
N LYS A 20 23.23 -21.46 -49.06
CA LYS A 20 23.17 -21.95 -47.67
C LYS A 20 23.49 -20.81 -46.73
N ILE A 21 22.57 -20.51 -45.81
CA ILE A 21 22.85 -19.77 -44.58
C ILE A 21 22.49 -20.68 -43.44
N GLU A 22 23.46 -20.89 -42.56
CA GLU A 22 23.41 -21.70 -41.36
C GLU A 22 22.31 -21.20 -40.40
N SER A 23 21.58 -22.16 -39.87
CA SER A 23 20.54 -21.95 -38.88
C SER A 23 21.15 -21.57 -37.54
N ASN A 24 21.03 -20.28 -37.18
CA ASN A 24 21.17 -19.87 -35.79
C ASN A 24 19.84 -20.13 -35.08
N ASN A 25 19.88 -21.13 -34.18
CA ASN A 25 18.81 -21.44 -33.23
C ASN A 25 18.54 -20.26 -32.31
N THR A 26 17.50 -19.50 -32.58
CA THR A 26 16.89 -18.64 -31.60
C THR A 26 15.86 -19.47 -30.84
N PRO A 27 15.92 -19.59 -29.50
CA PRO A 27 14.91 -20.35 -28.78
C PRO A 27 13.60 -19.64 -28.84
N VAL A 28 12.61 -20.29 -29.44
CA VAL A 28 11.20 -19.92 -29.35
C VAL A 28 10.80 -20.04 -27.88
N LEU A 29 10.50 -18.92 -27.23
CA LEU A 29 9.93 -18.90 -25.90
C LEU A 29 8.55 -19.56 -25.95
N ARG A 30 8.47 -20.80 -25.50
CA ARG A 30 7.22 -21.50 -25.22
C ARG A 30 6.52 -20.76 -24.10
N GLY A 31 5.28 -20.38 -24.32
CA GLY A 31 4.41 -19.83 -23.28
C GLY A 31 4.38 -20.74 -22.06
N TYR A 32 4.71 -20.20 -20.91
CA TYR A 32 4.66 -20.91 -19.64
C TYR A 32 3.21 -21.13 -19.23
N SER A 33 2.88 -22.38 -18.91
CA SER A 33 1.59 -22.73 -18.32
C SER A 33 1.56 -22.30 -16.84
N ARG A 34 0.37 -22.12 -16.27
CA ARG A 34 0.17 -21.82 -14.84
C ARG A 34 0.96 -22.75 -13.88
N ARG A 35 1.32 -23.95 -14.34
CA ARG A 35 2.15 -24.92 -13.58
C ARG A 35 3.65 -24.60 -13.63
N ASP A 36 4.10 -23.89 -14.64
CA ASP A 36 5.53 -23.60 -14.83
C ASP A 36 5.97 -22.38 -14.01
N VAL A 37 5.07 -21.41 -13.77
CA VAL A 37 5.30 -20.26 -12.90
C VAL A 37 5.45 -20.70 -11.43
N LEU A 38 4.70 -21.70 -11.00
CA LEU A 38 4.80 -22.27 -9.65
C LEU A 38 6.09 -23.10 -9.41
N ARG A 39 6.79 -23.51 -10.46
CA ARG A 39 8.03 -24.28 -10.33
C ARG A 39 9.29 -23.41 -10.27
N THR A 40 9.26 -22.19 -10.76
CA THR A 40 10.43 -21.28 -10.77
C THR A 40 10.64 -20.56 -9.43
N ALA A 41 9.62 -20.46 -8.59
CA ALA A 41 9.72 -19.89 -7.24
C ALA A 41 10.30 -20.86 -6.19
N ALA A 42 10.55 -22.13 -6.53
CA ALA A 42 10.96 -23.16 -5.58
C ALA A 42 12.48 -23.41 -5.49
N PHE A 43 13.33 -22.63 -6.16
CA PHE A 43 14.78 -22.82 -6.17
C PHE A 43 15.56 -21.58 -5.72
N SER A 44 15.40 -21.17 -4.48
CA SER A 44 16.36 -20.29 -3.80
C SER A 44 16.35 -20.50 -2.29
N ALA A 45 16.29 -21.73 -1.85
CA ALA A 45 16.56 -22.11 -0.47
C ALA A 45 17.56 -23.25 -0.46
N VAL A 46 18.84 -22.98 -0.75
CA VAL A 46 19.95 -23.86 -0.40
C VAL A 46 20.74 -23.18 0.71
N GLY A 47 20.71 -23.82 1.86
CA GLY A 47 21.36 -23.39 3.07
C GLY A 47 22.88 -23.29 2.98
N LEU A 48 23.42 -22.31 3.68
CA LEU A 48 24.78 -22.32 4.20
C LEU A 48 24.68 -22.43 5.72
N ALA A 49 24.86 -23.67 6.20
CA ALA A 49 25.28 -23.93 7.55
C ALA A 49 26.75 -23.53 7.66
N LEU A 50 27.08 -22.50 8.39
CA LEU A 50 28.45 -22.24 8.84
C LEU A 50 28.46 -22.19 10.37
N SER A 51 29.21 -23.15 10.86
CA SER A 51 29.59 -23.46 12.22
C SER A 51 29.92 -22.25 13.09
N GLY A 52 29.38 -22.30 14.31
CA GLY A 52 29.65 -21.38 15.40
C GLY A 52 31.13 -21.32 15.80
N ARG A 53 31.58 -20.13 16.10
CA ARG A 53 32.62 -19.89 17.09
C ARG A 53 32.09 -18.83 18.08
N ALA A 54 31.87 -19.31 19.27
CA ALA A 54 31.62 -18.46 20.43
C ALA A 54 32.88 -17.63 20.72
N PHE A 55 32.75 -16.32 20.67
CA PHE A 55 33.68 -15.41 21.33
C PHE A 55 33.01 -14.95 22.64
N ALA A 56 33.50 -15.48 23.74
CA ALA A 56 33.24 -14.94 25.05
C ALA A 56 34.10 -13.68 25.20
N GLY A 57 33.48 -12.54 25.10
CA GLY A 57 34.07 -11.25 25.45
C GLY A 57 33.37 -10.74 26.72
N THR A 58 34.02 -10.81 27.85
CA THR A 58 33.64 -10.12 29.09
C THR A 58 33.86 -8.63 28.89
N GLY A 59 32.79 -7.91 28.62
CA GLY A 59 32.75 -6.45 28.62
C GLY A 59 31.58 -6.03 29.49
N SER A 60 31.85 -5.25 30.53
CA SER A 60 30.93 -4.74 31.52
C SER A 60 29.66 -4.13 30.88
N ASP A 61 28.50 -4.64 31.28
CA ASP A 61 27.22 -4.03 31.09
C ASP A 61 27.19 -2.61 31.67
N SER A 62 27.26 -1.61 30.81
CA SER A 62 26.80 -0.27 31.15
C SER A 62 25.44 -0.10 30.43
N ASP A 63 24.40 0.00 31.22
CA ASP A 63 23.01 0.25 30.94
C ASP A 63 22.71 1.09 29.67
N ILE A 64 22.54 0.43 28.53
CA ILE A 64 21.57 0.78 27.52
C ILE A 64 20.66 -0.43 27.37
N SER A 65 20.03 -0.81 28.44
CA SER A 65 19.01 -1.86 28.49
C SER A 65 17.66 -1.29 28.04
N GLY A 66 17.54 -0.95 26.78
CA GLY A 66 16.26 -0.71 26.11
C GLY A 66 15.77 -1.92 25.34
N GLY A 67 16.09 -3.13 25.74
CA GLY A 67 15.64 -4.37 25.12
C GLY A 67 14.31 -4.89 25.63
N GLY A 68 13.52 -4.09 26.33
CA GLY A 68 12.20 -4.40 26.81
C GLY A 68 11.13 -4.02 25.78
N LYS A 69 10.03 -4.74 25.79
CA LYS A 69 8.78 -4.42 25.10
C LYS A 69 8.40 -2.96 25.41
N LEU A 70 8.37 -2.11 24.41
CA LEU A 70 8.01 -0.69 24.58
C LEU A 70 6.48 -0.55 24.59
N GLY A 71 5.88 -0.61 25.77
CA GLY A 71 4.45 -0.47 25.95
C GLY A 71 3.64 -1.78 25.79
N PRO A 72 2.31 -1.69 25.67
CA PRO A 72 1.40 -2.82 25.65
C PRO A 72 1.33 -3.57 24.32
N LEU A 73 1.93 -3.04 23.25
CA LEU A 73 1.86 -3.59 21.89
C LEU A 73 2.63 -4.91 21.77
N GLN A 74 2.09 -5.86 20.99
CA GLN A 74 2.81 -7.03 20.50
C GLN A 74 3.43 -6.78 19.11
N SER A 75 2.80 -5.95 18.29
CA SER A 75 3.33 -5.42 17.05
C SER A 75 2.84 -3.99 16.82
N ALA A 76 3.59 -3.19 16.07
CA ALA A 76 3.20 -1.84 15.67
C ALA A 76 2.90 -1.84 14.16
N GLY A 77 1.65 -2.08 13.81
CA GLY A 77 1.17 -2.09 12.43
C GLY A 77 0.68 -0.72 11.97
N VAL A 78 -0.49 -0.70 11.36
CA VAL A 78 -1.11 0.48 10.76
C VAL A 78 -1.54 1.51 11.80
N LEU A 79 -1.49 2.79 11.42
CA LEU A 79 -1.74 3.94 12.27
C LEU A 79 -2.91 4.79 11.78
N ALA A 80 -3.65 5.36 12.70
CA ALA A 80 -4.60 6.42 12.39
C ALA A 80 -4.69 7.43 13.54
N PHE A 81 -4.90 8.71 13.23
CA PHE A 81 -5.33 9.69 14.23
C PHE A 81 -6.85 9.81 14.24
N GLY A 82 -7.41 9.83 15.45
CA GLY A 82 -8.78 10.19 15.69
C GLY A 82 -8.94 11.66 16.06
N SER A 83 -10.13 12.01 16.58
CA SER A 83 -10.34 13.26 17.30
C SER A 83 -9.54 13.25 18.61
N ASP A 84 -9.41 14.42 19.22
CA ASP A 84 -8.86 14.58 20.57
C ASP A 84 -7.46 13.99 20.77
N ASN A 85 -6.58 14.10 19.76
CA ASN A 85 -5.20 13.66 19.80
C ASN A 85 -5.03 12.14 20.04
N THR A 86 -6.05 11.33 19.78
CA THR A 86 -5.95 9.88 19.95
C THR A 86 -5.23 9.23 18.78
N LEU A 87 -4.13 8.54 19.08
CA LEU A 87 -3.41 7.70 18.13
C LEU A 87 -3.92 6.25 18.23
N PHE A 88 -4.48 5.74 17.15
CA PHE A 88 -4.84 4.32 17.00
C PHE A 88 -3.70 3.54 16.36
N VAL A 89 -3.44 2.35 16.91
CA VAL A 89 -2.40 1.44 16.44
C VAL A 89 -3.01 0.06 16.24
N GLY A 90 -2.91 -0.48 15.03
CA GLY A 90 -3.26 -1.86 14.75
C GLY A 90 -2.14 -2.79 15.22
N ASP A 91 -2.43 -3.63 16.20
CA ASP A 91 -1.53 -4.68 16.68
C ASP A 91 -1.88 -6.01 15.98
N ILE A 92 -1.14 -6.31 14.91
CA ILE A 92 -1.39 -7.48 14.06
C ILE A 92 -1.11 -8.77 14.83
N THR A 93 -0.02 -8.82 15.57
CA THR A 93 0.37 -10.00 16.37
C THR A 93 -0.59 -10.22 17.55
N GLY A 94 -0.99 -9.13 18.23
CA GLY A 94 -1.94 -9.16 19.33
C GLY A 94 -3.40 -9.28 18.88
N ALA A 95 -3.70 -9.16 17.58
CA ALA A 95 -5.04 -9.08 17.01
C ALA A 95 -5.92 -8.09 17.79
N ALA A 96 -5.45 -6.86 17.93
CA ALA A 96 -6.10 -5.81 18.69
C ALA A 96 -5.91 -4.43 18.07
N VAL A 97 -6.82 -3.50 18.37
CA VAL A 97 -6.62 -2.08 18.13
C VAL A 97 -6.38 -1.39 19.45
N HIS A 98 -5.30 -0.65 19.53
CA HIS A 98 -4.92 0.15 20.68
C HIS A 98 -5.22 1.62 20.43
N ALA A 99 -5.63 2.34 21.46
CA ALA A 99 -5.86 3.77 21.45
C ALA A 99 -4.99 4.42 22.53
N PHE A 100 -4.15 5.35 22.13
CA PHE A 100 -3.28 6.15 22.99
C PHE A 100 -3.75 7.60 22.94
N VAL A 101 -4.18 8.15 24.08
CA VAL A 101 -4.62 9.54 24.18
C VAL A 101 -3.41 10.40 24.48
N LEU A 102 -2.90 11.06 23.46
CA LEU A 102 -1.73 11.92 23.54
C LEU A 102 -2.12 13.28 24.15
N SER A 103 -1.25 13.81 24.99
CA SER A 103 -1.37 15.16 25.53
C SER A 103 -0.66 16.18 24.62
N ASP A 104 -0.95 17.45 24.77
CA ASP A 104 -0.29 18.51 23.99
C ASP A 104 1.25 18.47 24.15
N SER A 105 1.75 18.02 25.30
CA SER A 105 3.19 17.89 25.56
C SER A 105 3.85 16.73 24.81
N ASP A 106 3.08 15.79 24.26
CA ASP A 106 3.59 14.67 23.45
C ASP A 106 3.91 15.09 22.02
N PHE A 107 3.40 16.28 21.61
CA PHE A 107 3.64 16.83 20.30
C PHE A 107 4.75 17.88 20.32
N THR A 108 5.52 17.91 19.24
CA THR A 108 6.41 19.00 18.88
C THR A 108 5.93 19.60 17.57
N PRO A 109 5.32 20.79 17.58
CA PRO A 109 4.77 21.39 16.38
C PRO A 109 5.83 21.55 15.28
N GLN A 110 5.52 21.10 14.08
CA GLN A 110 6.36 21.19 12.89
C GLN A 110 5.86 22.28 11.93
N THR A 111 4.88 23.06 12.33
CA THR A 111 4.33 24.14 11.53
C THR A 111 5.37 25.24 11.29
N GLY A 112 5.41 25.80 10.07
CA GLY A 112 6.39 26.82 9.71
C GLY A 112 7.77 26.31 9.32
N VAL A 113 8.00 24.99 9.32
CA VAL A 113 9.21 24.40 8.77
C VAL A 113 9.24 24.63 7.26
N GLU A 114 10.35 25.16 6.75
CA GLU A 114 10.51 25.33 5.31
C GLU A 114 10.73 23.96 4.66
N LEU A 115 9.78 23.56 3.79
CA LEU A 115 9.76 22.26 3.12
C LEU A 115 10.26 22.32 1.68
N GLY A 116 10.69 23.49 1.22
CA GLY A 116 11.13 23.75 -0.14
C GLY A 116 10.37 24.90 -0.79
N ASN A 117 10.64 25.17 -2.05
CA ASN A 117 10.01 26.23 -2.80
C ASN A 117 9.40 25.69 -4.12
N PHE A 118 8.72 26.56 -4.87
CA PHE A 118 8.07 26.22 -6.12
C PHE A 118 9.01 25.61 -7.18
N HIS A 119 10.31 25.87 -7.12
CA HIS A 119 11.30 25.32 -8.04
C HIS A 119 11.87 23.97 -7.60
N ASN A 120 11.57 23.54 -6.39
CA ASN A 120 11.97 22.25 -5.87
C ASN A 120 10.71 21.39 -5.59
N PHE A 121 10.22 20.74 -6.65
CA PHE A 121 8.99 19.92 -6.58
C PHE A 121 9.11 18.71 -5.67
N GLU A 122 10.33 18.22 -5.44
CA GLU A 122 10.60 17.08 -4.55
C GLU A 122 10.64 17.49 -3.08
N GLY A 123 10.53 18.80 -2.79
CA GLY A 123 10.64 19.29 -1.43
C GLY A 123 12.01 19.05 -0.82
N ARG A 124 12.06 19.00 0.49
CA ARG A 124 13.28 18.67 1.25
C ARG A 124 13.24 17.24 1.73
N ASP A 125 14.40 16.60 1.63
CA ASP A 125 14.62 15.38 2.39
C ASP A 125 14.60 15.73 3.87
N LEU A 126 13.57 15.30 4.59
CA LEU A 126 13.48 15.52 6.03
C LEU A 126 14.50 14.65 6.75
N ILE A 127 14.63 13.39 6.35
CA ILE A 127 15.60 12.45 6.91
C ILE A 127 16.08 11.49 5.83
N LYS A 128 17.33 11.64 5.40
CA LYS A 128 18.00 10.66 4.53
C LYS A 128 18.42 9.43 5.31
N GLY A 129 18.20 8.23 4.73
CA GLY A 129 18.53 6.97 5.37
C GLY A 129 17.78 6.77 6.67
N ILE A 130 16.46 6.99 6.66
CA ILE A 130 15.64 6.88 7.86
C ILE A 130 15.71 5.48 8.47
N ASP A 131 15.80 4.43 7.68
CA ASP A 131 16.01 3.04 8.13
C ASP A 131 17.30 2.88 8.94
N GLN A 132 18.39 3.50 8.48
CA GLN A 132 19.68 3.47 9.20
C GLN A 132 19.61 4.28 10.50
N LYS A 133 18.91 5.41 10.50
CA LYS A 133 18.72 6.22 11.71
C LYS A 133 17.79 5.56 12.72
N LEU A 134 16.73 4.89 12.24
CA LEU A 134 15.86 4.06 13.08
C LEU A 134 16.64 2.89 13.67
N ALA A 135 17.49 2.24 12.89
CA ALA A 135 18.36 1.17 13.37
C ALA A 135 19.29 1.64 14.48
N ALA A 136 19.94 2.80 14.29
CA ALA A 136 20.80 3.40 15.31
C ALA A 136 20.01 3.77 16.58
N LEU A 137 18.82 4.37 16.43
CA LEU A 137 17.94 4.73 17.55
C LEU A 137 17.50 3.51 18.34
N LEU A 138 17.18 2.42 17.66
CA LEU A 138 16.62 1.20 18.27
C LEU A 138 17.70 0.14 18.59
N GLY A 139 18.99 0.44 18.38
CA GLY A 139 20.11 -0.44 18.71
C GLY A 139 20.14 -1.73 17.87
N THR A 140 20.00 -1.61 16.55
CA THR A 140 20.01 -2.73 15.61
C THR A 140 20.65 -2.36 14.27
N THR A 141 20.51 -3.21 13.25
CA THR A 141 20.95 -2.94 11.88
C THR A 141 19.77 -2.60 10.98
N TYR A 142 20.00 -1.90 9.88
CA TYR A 142 18.92 -1.40 9.00
C TYR A 142 18.08 -2.53 8.39
N ASP A 143 18.66 -3.70 8.12
CA ASP A 143 17.97 -4.89 7.62
C ASP A 143 17.02 -5.53 8.65
N GLN A 144 17.16 -5.13 9.93
CA GLN A 144 16.27 -5.52 11.03
C GLN A 144 15.22 -4.45 11.35
N ILE A 145 15.10 -3.42 10.53
CA ILE A 145 14.04 -2.41 10.65
C ILE A 145 12.93 -2.74 9.65
N VAL A 146 11.69 -2.76 10.14
CA VAL A 146 10.49 -2.79 9.32
C VAL A 146 9.70 -1.53 9.62
N VAL A 147 9.46 -0.71 8.61
CA VAL A 147 8.54 0.43 8.69
C VAL A 147 7.18 -0.08 8.21
N ASN A 148 6.19 -0.06 9.08
CA ASN A 148 4.87 -0.64 8.79
C ASN A 148 3.86 0.40 8.34
N ASP A 149 3.94 1.62 8.88
CA ASP A 149 3.03 2.70 8.48
C ASP A 149 3.54 4.07 8.92
N MET A 150 2.92 5.12 8.38
CA MET A 150 3.21 6.50 8.69
C MET A 150 1.92 7.33 8.72
N VAL A 151 1.75 8.14 9.76
CA VAL A 151 0.61 9.05 9.88
C VAL A 151 1.07 10.44 10.31
N VAL A 152 0.31 11.47 9.92
CA VAL A 152 0.55 12.85 10.31
C VAL A 152 -0.53 13.31 11.28
N HIS A 153 -0.11 13.85 12.42
CA HIS A 153 -1.00 14.60 13.29
C HIS A 153 -1.22 15.98 12.68
N GLN A 154 -2.39 16.20 12.08
CA GLN A 154 -2.67 17.37 11.25
C GLN A 154 -2.46 18.73 11.99
N PRO A 155 -2.92 18.91 13.27
CA PRO A 155 -2.74 20.19 13.94
C PRO A 155 -1.27 20.56 14.19
N SER A 156 -0.42 19.59 14.54
CA SER A 156 1.01 19.84 14.78
C SER A 156 1.89 19.64 13.55
N GLN A 157 1.37 19.02 12.48
CA GLN A 157 2.12 18.54 11.32
C GLN A 157 3.27 17.58 11.69
N GLN A 158 3.20 16.96 12.85
CA GLN A 158 4.19 16.01 13.29
C GLN A 158 3.92 14.62 12.68
N VAL A 159 4.97 13.99 12.19
CA VAL A 159 4.95 12.65 11.59
C VAL A 159 5.18 11.61 12.68
N PHE A 160 4.35 10.57 12.68
CA PHE A 160 4.46 9.38 13.51
C PHE A 160 4.64 8.16 12.60
N ILE A 161 5.54 7.26 12.99
CA ILE A 161 5.95 6.10 12.19
C ILE A 161 5.86 4.86 13.09
N SER A 162 5.17 3.83 12.66
CA SER A 162 5.20 2.53 13.30
C SER A 162 6.37 1.71 12.75
N VAL A 163 7.14 1.15 13.66
CA VAL A 163 8.39 0.45 13.33
C VAL A 163 8.48 -0.84 14.13
N GLU A 164 9.06 -1.85 13.52
CA GLU A 164 9.51 -3.03 14.24
C GLU A 164 11.02 -3.19 14.17
N ARG A 165 11.62 -3.48 15.32
CA ARG A 165 12.98 -3.92 15.46
C ARG A 165 13.01 -5.45 15.47
N GLY A 166 13.64 -6.05 14.50
CA GLY A 166 13.62 -7.48 14.27
C GLY A 166 12.53 -7.88 13.27
N ARG A 167 12.35 -9.18 13.12
CA ARG A 167 11.37 -9.75 12.19
C ARG A 167 10.62 -10.91 12.85
N GLY A 168 9.39 -11.14 12.36
CA GLY A 168 8.52 -12.19 12.86
C GLY A 168 7.95 -11.90 14.23
N THR A 169 7.47 -12.93 14.91
CA THR A 169 6.72 -12.82 16.18
C THR A 169 7.54 -12.32 17.37
N ASN A 170 8.86 -12.26 17.25
CA ASN A 170 9.76 -11.76 18.28
C ASN A 170 10.26 -10.33 18.00
N ALA A 171 9.73 -9.69 16.98
CA ALA A 171 10.03 -8.30 16.71
C ALA A 171 9.55 -7.39 17.85
N ILE A 172 10.27 -6.31 18.09
CA ILE A 172 9.97 -5.36 19.16
C ILE A 172 9.35 -4.12 18.51
N PRO A 173 8.05 -3.84 18.80
CA PRO A 173 7.36 -2.70 18.25
C PRO A 173 7.82 -1.38 18.86
N ALA A 174 7.81 -0.32 18.06
CA ALA A 174 8.04 1.04 18.50
C ALA A 174 7.19 2.02 17.68
N ILE A 175 6.73 3.07 18.32
CA ILE A 175 6.19 4.25 17.63
C ILE A 175 7.25 5.35 17.72
N VAL A 176 7.63 5.88 16.58
CA VAL A 176 8.66 6.90 16.47
C VAL A 176 8.04 8.18 15.94
N LYS A 177 8.31 9.30 16.57
CA LYS A 177 7.91 10.63 16.10
C LYS A 177 9.08 11.37 15.50
N VAL A 178 8.81 12.17 14.48
CA VAL A 178 9.80 13.04 13.85
C VAL A 178 9.74 14.40 14.53
N ASN A 179 10.87 14.85 15.04
CA ASN A 179 11.01 16.12 15.71
C ASN A 179 12.13 16.93 15.05
N HIS A 180 11.77 17.92 14.20
CA HIS A 180 12.72 18.79 13.48
C HIS A 180 13.88 18.03 12.80
N GLY A 181 13.55 16.90 12.13
CA GLY A 181 14.53 16.07 11.44
C GLY A 181 15.29 15.09 12.34
N THR A 182 14.97 15.02 13.61
CA THR A 182 15.42 13.98 14.54
C THR A 182 14.33 12.96 14.81
N LEU A 183 14.71 11.78 15.26
CA LEU A 183 13.79 10.68 15.57
C LEU A 183 13.74 10.48 17.09
N GLU A 184 12.52 10.35 17.62
CA GLU A 184 12.27 10.12 19.04
C GLU A 184 11.30 8.97 19.23
N VAL A 185 11.60 8.02 20.10
CA VAL A 185 10.65 6.95 20.47
C VAL A 185 9.59 7.52 21.38
N LEU A 186 8.33 7.27 21.04
CA LEU A 186 7.18 7.62 21.88
C LEU A 186 7.10 6.64 23.07
N ASN A 187 7.14 7.16 24.29
CA ASN A 187 7.03 6.33 25.49
C ASN A 187 5.55 5.97 25.74
N LEU A 188 5.13 4.83 25.23
CA LEU A 188 3.76 4.35 25.32
C LEU A 188 3.32 3.96 26.74
N ASP A 189 4.26 3.64 27.64
CA ASP A 189 3.95 3.28 29.03
C ASP A 189 3.43 4.44 29.86
N SER A 190 3.73 5.66 29.45
CA SER A 190 3.30 6.89 30.13
C SER A 190 1.99 7.48 29.60
N ILE A 191 1.44 6.92 28.53
CA ILE A 191 0.27 7.48 27.83
C ILE A 191 -1.00 6.73 28.24
N GLN A 192 -2.08 7.49 28.46
CA GLN A 192 -3.40 6.87 28.71
C GLN A 192 -3.78 5.97 27.55
N HIS A 193 -4.04 4.71 27.88
CA HIS A 193 -4.21 3.65 26.91
C HIS A 193 -5.49 2.86 27.13
N SER A 194 -6.13 2.46 26.04
CA SER A 194 -7.19 1.46 25.98
C SER A 194 -7.03 0.58 24.75
N GLN A 195 -7.63 -0.60 24.76
CA GLN A 195 -7.55 -1.54 23.64
C GLN A 195 -8.85 -2.31 23.45
N VAL A 196 -9.04 -2.82 22.24
CA VAL A 196 -10.12 -3.74 21.90
C VAL A 196 -9.58 -4.88 21.05
N ALA A 197 -9.89 -6.12 21.43
CA ALA A 197 -9.48 -7.30 20.66
C ALA A 197 -10.34 -7.45 19.40
N ILE A 198 -9.72 -7.87 18.30
CA ILE A 198 -10.39 -8.24 17.06
C ILE A 198 -10.86 -9.70 17.20
N PRO A 199 -12.18 -9.98 17.07
CA PRO A 199 -12.68 -11.34 17.18
C PRO A 199 -12.35 -12.16 15.92
N ASN A 200 -12.28 -13.48 16.10
CA ASN A 200 -12.06 -14.43 15.01
C ASN A 200 -10.74 -14.18 14.24
N GLU A 201 -9.71 -13.80 14.95
CA GLU A 201 -8.39 -13.59 14.35
C GLU A 201 -7.89 -14.86 13.65
N PRO A 202 -7.13 -14.73 12.55
CA PRO A 202 -6.57 -15.87 11.82
C PRO A 202 -5.61 -16.67 12.71
N ASP A 203 -5.55 -17.98 12.50
CA ASP A 203 -4.55 -18.85 13.09
C ASP A 203 -3.15 -18.41 12.65
N ASP A 204 -2.21 -18.35 13.57
CA ASP A 204 -0.81 -17.94 13.32
C ASP A 204 -0.03 -18.93 12.45
N LYS A 205 -0.51 -20.16 12.31
CA LYS A 205 0.08 -21.22 11.50
C LYS A 205 -0.60 -21.39 10.14
N ALA A 206 -1.80 -20.85 9.96
CA ALA A 206 -2.49 -20.90 8.69
C ALA A 206 -1.81 -19.96 7.67
N MET A 207 -1.68 -20.42 6.42
CA MET A 207 -1.06 -19.67 5.34
C MET A 207 -2.10 -19.12 4.38
N LEU A 208 -1.87 -17.92 3.89
CA LEU A 208 -2.51 -17.34 2.72
C LEU A 208 -1.41 -17.19 1.66
N GLU A 209 -1.49 -18.02 0.63
CA GLU A 209 -0.40 -18.16 -0.35
C GLU A 209 0.94 -18.49 0.31
N PHE A 210 1.83 -17.53 0.44
CA PHE A 210 3.18 -17.70 0.95
C PHE A 210 3.42 -17.04 2.32
N GLU A 211 2.38 -16.40 2.88
CA GLU A 211 2.50 -15.65 4.14
C GLU A 211 1.56 -16.18 5.21
N PRO A 212 1.91 -16.07 6.50
CA PRO A 212 0.99 -16.40 7.58
C PRO A 212 -0.27 -15.54 7.50
N GLN A 213 -1.44 -16.15 7.62
CA GLN A 213 -2.72 -15.42 7.58
C GLN A 213 -2.80 -14.34 8.66
N ARG A 214 -2.15 -14.54 9.80
CA ARG A 214 -2.07 -13.56 10.89
C ARG A 214 -1.49 -12.22 10.44
N THR A 215 -0.61 -12.19 9.46
CA THR A 215 -0.05 -10.96 8.87
C THR A 215 -1.14 -10.04 8.32
N PHE A 216 -2.26 -10.60 7.90
CA PHE A 216 -3.41 -9.87 7.36
C PHE A 216 -4.56 -9.69 8.36
N ALA A 217 -4.38 -9.99 9.64
CA ALA A 217 -5.43 -9.83 10.65
C ALA A 217 -5.93 -8.38 10.72
N ILE A 218 -5.03 -7.42 10.55
CA ILE A 218 -5.32 -5.99 10.45
C ILE A 218 -4.46 -5.43 9.31
N THR A 219 -5.09 -4.98 8.24
CA THR A 219 -4.41 -4.44 7.06
C THR A 219 -4.47 -2.91 6.99
N ASP A 220 -5.54 -2.31 7.49
CA ASP A 220 -5.69 -0.86 7.56
C ASP A 220 -6.61 -0.43 8.68
N VAL A 221 -6.40 0.78 9.20
CA VAL A 221 -7.21 1.42 10.25
C VAL A 221 -7.50 2.87 9.86
N LYS A 222 -8.77 3.27 9.89
CA LYS A 222 -9.18 4.66 9.65
C LYS A 222 -10.21 5.10 10.68
N TYR A 223 -10.12 6.34 11.11
CA TYR A 223 -11.13 6.95 11.98
C TYR A 223 -12.10 7.81 11.17
N TYR A 224 -13.39 7.64 11.45
CA TYR A 224 -14.42 8.44 10.82
C TYR A 224 -15.61 8.63 11.78
N LYS A 225 -15.93 9.87 12.13
CA LYS A 225 -17.13 10.31 12.91
C LYS A 225 -17.40 9.47 14.18
N GLY A 226 -16.36 9.21 14.97
CA GLY A 226 -16.50 8.49 16.25
C GLY A 226 -16.40 6.96 16.14
N GLU A 227 -16.13 6.43 14.99
CA GLU A 227 -15.88 5.00 14.77
C GLU A 227 -14.50 4.79 14.13
N ILE A 228 -13.90 3.66 14.45
CA ILE A 228 -12.71 3.15 13.80
C ILE A 228 -13.14 2.07 12.83
N PHE A 229 -12.72 2.18 11.60
CA PHE A 229 -12.89 1.18 10.56
C PHE A 229 -11.59 0.39 10.45
N VAL A 230 -11.67 -0.92 10.66
CA VAL A 230 -10.52 -1.83 10.61
C VAL A 230 -10.80 -2.88 9.55
N THR A 231 -9.86 -3.08 8.65
CA THR A 231 -9.94 -4.11 7.63
C THR A 231 -8.89 -5.18 7.85
N GLY A 232 -9.17 -6.38 7.38
CA GLY A 232 -8.26 -7.51 7.46
C GLY A 232 -8.93 -8.81 7.05
N ILE A 233 -8.36 -9.91 7.48
CA ILE A 233 -8.98 -11.23 7.35
C ILE A 233 -9.26 -11.85 8.71
N SER A 234 -10.25 -12.72 8.75
CA SER A 234 -10.61 -13.52 9.92
C SER A 234 -10.50 -15.02 9.61
N ASN A 235 -10.66 -15.86 10.62
CA ASN A 235 -10.72 -17.31 10.46
C ASN A 235 -12.10 -17.82 9.98
N GLN A 236 -13.02 -16.93 9.65
CA GLN A 236 -14.35 -17.28 9.19
C GLN A 236 -14.35 -17.82 7.75
N ARG A 237 -15.47 -18.45 7.35
CA ARG A 237 -15.63 -18.98 5.98
C ARG A 237 -15.41 -17.91 4.90
N PHE A 238 -15.97 -16.71 5.10
CA PHE A 238 -15.68 -15.52 4.33
C PHE A 238 -14.66 -14.72 5.12
N ALA A 239 -13.38 -14.85 4.76
CA ALA A 239 -12.30 -14.35 5.59
C ALA A 239 -12.09 -12.85 5.48
N SER A 240 -12.39 -12.24 4.31
CA SER A 240 -12.30 -10.78 4.16
C SER A 240 -13.28 -10.09 5.09
N THR A 241 -12.78 -9.32 6.04
CA THR A 241 -13.58 -8.82 7.17
C THR A 241 -13.33 -7.34 7.41
N LEU A 242 -14.40 -6.65 7.79
CA LEU A 242 -14.39 -5.26 8.22
C LEU A 242 -15.04 -5.16 9.60
N TYR A 243 -14.36 -4.46 10.49
CA TYR A 243 -14.84 -4.14 11.83
C TYR A 243 -15.13 -2.65 11.91
N ARG A 244 -16.30 -2.31 12.47
CA ARG A 244 -16.68 -0.95 12.84
C ARG A 244 -16.69 -0.86 14.35
N ILE A 245 -15.77 -0.10 14.90
CA ILE A 245 -15.49 -0.08 16.34
C ILE A 245 -15.77 1.32 16.86
N PRO A 246 -16.86 1.52 17.63
CA PRO A 246 -17.12 2.81 18.25
C PRO A 246 -16.01 3.19 19.24
N TYR A 247 -15.58 4.44 19.20
CA TYR A 247 -14.63 4.98 20.16
C TYR A 247 -15.28 6.08 21.01
N PRO A 248 -15.07 6.11 22.33
CA PRO A 248 -14.30 5.16 23.16
C PRO A 248 -14.81 3.72 23.12
N PHE A 249 -13.93 2.73 23.39
CA PHE A 249 -14.21 1.29 23.37
C PHE A 249 -15.19 0.82 24.46
N ASN A 250 -16.35 1.41 24.53
CA ASN A 250 -17.40 1.15 25.53
C ASN A 250 -18.70 0.64 24.91
N LYS A 251 -18.71 0.39 23.61
CA LYS A 251 -19.85 -0.15 22.87
C LYS A 251 -19.41 -1.38 22.07
N GLN A 252 -20.40 -2.21 21.73
CA GLN A 252 -20.16 -3.38 20.92
C GLN A 252 -19.72 -2.95 19.50
N MET A 253 -18.66 -3.58 18.99
CA MET A 253 -18.28 -3.43 17.60
C MET A 253 -19.23 -4.17 16.67
N ALA A 254 -19.38 -3.68 15.45
CA ALA A 254 -20.01 -4.41 14.36
C ALA A 254 -18.94 -5.11 13.53
N THR A 255 -19.18 -6.39 13.22
CA THR A 255 -18.31 -7.21 12.37
C THR A 255 -19.09 -7.62 11.14
N CYS A 256 -18.58 -7.34 9.94
CA CYS A 256 -19.16 -7.81 8.70
C CYS A 256 -18.09 -8.44 7.81
N THR A 257 -18.47 -9.46 7.06
CA THR A 257 -17.63 -10.05 6.02
C THR A 257 -17.93 -9.38 4.69
N VAL A 258 -16.92 -9.30 3.83
CA VAL A 258 -17.07 -8.67 2.52
C VAL A 258 -16.56 -9.58 1.41
N GLU A 259 -17.14 -9.42 0.22
CA GLU A 259 -16.67 -10.08 -0.99
C GLU A 259 -16.69 -9.11 -2.18
N ILE A 260 -15.93 -9.43 -3.21
CA ILE A 260 -15.95 -8.71 -4.48
C ILE A 260 -16.09 -9.69 -5.64
N TRP A 261 -16.71 -9.26 -6.72
CA TRP A 261 -16.46 -9.83 -8.04
C TRP A 261 -15.22 -9.19 -8.60
N HIS A 262 -14.13 -9.94 -8.73
CA HIS A 262 -12.89 -9.39 -9.30
C HIS A 262 -12.88 -9.63 -10.82
N PRO A 263 -13.16 -8.61 -11.65
CA PRO A 263 -13.39 -8.81 -13.08
C PRO A 263 -12.19 -9.38 -13.81
N VAL A 264 -10.97 -8.97 -13.45
CA VAL A 264 -9.74 -9.44 -14.09
C VAL A 264 -9.46 -10.91 -13.79
N HIS A 265 -9.81 -11.39 -12.58
CA HIS A 265 -9.69 -12.80 -12.23
C HIS A 265 -10.90 -13.62 -12.72
N GLY A 266 -12.02 -12.98 -13.02
CA GLY A 266 -13.25 -13.63 -13.45
C GLY A 266 -13.88 -14.49 -12.35
N GLU A 267 -13.71 -14.12 -11.07
CA GLU A 267 -14.20 -14.89 -9.93
C GLU A 267 -14.59 -14.02 -8.75
N PHE A 268 -15.35 -14.61 -7.81
CA PHE A 268 -15.64 -13.99 -6.53
C PHE A 268 -14.49 -14.19 -5.56
N GLU A 269 -14.04 -13.12 -4.97
CA GLU A 269 -13.03 -13.14 -3.93
C GLU A 269 -13.63 -12.86 -2.56
N THR A 270 -13.58 -13.88 -1.70
CA THR A 270 -14.17 -13.86 -0.35
C THR A 270 -13.11 -13.91 0.73
N ARG A 271 -11.83 -14.03 0.35
CA ARG A 271 -10.67 -14.17 1.24
C ARG A 271 -9.61 -13.10 0.99
N ALA A 272 -9.70 -12.38 -0.10
CA ALA A 272 -8.77 -11.30 -0.42
C ALA A 272 -8.90 -10.18 0.62
N PRO A 273 -7.82 -9.77 1.28
CA PRO A 273 -7.87 -8.66 2.22
C PRO A 273 -8.06 -7.32 1.49
N ILE A 274 -8.83 -6.43 2.09
CA ILE A 274 -8.74 -5.01 1.76
C ILE A 274 -7.35 -4.53 2.23
N ILE A 275 -6.55 -3.97 1.34
CA ILE A 275 -5.19 -3.52 1.68
C ILE A 275 -5.21 -2.09 2.24
N ARG A 276 -5.95 -1.19 1.59
CA ARG A 276 -6.16 0.19 2.06
C ARG A 276 -7.60 0.59 1.86
N HIS A 277 -8.10 1.45 2.73
CA HIS A 277 -9.45 2.00 2.61
C HIS A 277 -9.52 3.44 3.12
N LEU A 278 -10.61 4.09 2.80
CA LEU A 278 -11.04 5.35 3.42
C LEU A 278 -12.56 5.44 3.41
N VAL A 279 -13.10 6.25 4.32
CA VAL A 279 -14.54 6.57 4.35
C VAL A 279 -14.73 7.99 3.85
N LYS A 280 -15.58 8.15 2.86
CA LYS A 280 -15.96 9.46 2.30
C LYS A 280 -17.45 9.56 2.12
N GLU A 281 -17.94 10.77 2.38
CA GLU A 281 -19.30 11.18 2.08
C GLU A 281 -19.31 11.90 0.73
N ALA A 282 -20.14 11.45 -0.17
CA ALA A 282 -20.34 12.07 -1.47
C ALA A 282 -21.83 12.01 -1.80
N ASN A 283 -22.41 13.11 -2.30
CA ASN A 283 -23.83 13.23 -2.64
C ASN A 283 -24.79 12.88 -1.48
N GLY A 284 -24.37 13.14 -0.23
CA GLY A 284 -25.17 12.85 0.97
C GLY A 284 -25.13 11.40 1.44
N GLU A 285 -24.38 10.53 0.79
CA GLU A 285 -24.17 9.15 1.20
C GLU A 285 -22.72 8.88 1.58
N ALA A 286 -22.53 8.18 2.69
CA ALA A 286 -21.20 7.75 3.13
C ALA A 286 -20.88 6.37 2.57
N HIS A 287 -19.71 6.25 1.98
CA HIS A 287 -19.18 4.99 1.45
C HIS A 287 -17.79 4.72 2.01
N LEU A 288 -17.48 3.44 2.18
CA LEU A 288 -16.11 2.98 2.33
C LEU A 288 -15.60 2.63 0.93
N TYR A 289 -14.48 3.25 0.56
CA TYR A 289 -13.75 2.97 -0.67
C TYR A 289 -12.51 2.17 -0.30
N ALA A 290 -12.33 1.04 -0.96
CA ALA A 290 -11.29 0.08 -0.66
C ALA A 290 -10.49 -0.29 -1.91
N VAL A 291 -9.20 -0.58 -1.74
CA VAL A 291 -8.35 -1.18 -2.76
C VAL A 291 -7.79 -2.51 -2.25
N TYR A 292 -7.74 -3.49 -3.14
CA TYR A 292 -7.27 -4.85 -2.88
C TYR A 292 -5.96 -5.12 -3.63
N GLY A 293 -5.34 -6.27 -3.41
CA GLY A 293 -4.30 -6.79 -4.29
C GLY A 293 -4.78 -6.87 -5.74
N CYS A 294 -3.90 -6.72 -6.72
CA CYS A 294 -4.24 -6.50 -8.13
C CYS A 294 -5.06 -5.22 -8.40
N THR A 295 -5.23 -4.39 -7.38
CA THR A 295 -5.77 -3.03 -7.44
C THR A 295 -7.21 -2.81 -7.94
N PRO A 296 -8.20 -3.71 -7.73
CA PRO A 296 -9.57 -3.31 -7.89
C PRO A 296 -9.93 -2.23 -6.85
N LEU A 297 -10.58 -1.15 -7.34
CA LEU A 297 -11.16 -0.11 -6.49
C LEU A 297 -12.63 -0.43 -6.26
N VAL A 298 -13.01 -0.54 -5.01
CA VAL A 298 -14.31 -1.06 -4.57
C VAL A 298 -15.03 -0.05 -3.69
N ARG A 299 -16.33 0.08 -3.88
CA ARG A 299 -17.22 0.92 -3.09
C ARG A 299 -18.18 0.04 -2.28
N PHE A 300 -18.29 0.34 -0.98
CA PHE A 300 -19.26 -0.25 -0.06
C PHE A 300 -20.15 0.84 0.54
N PRO A 301 -21.48 0.79 0.38
CA PRO A 301 -22.36 1.70 1.11
C PRO A 301 -22.19 1.50 2.61
N LEU A 302 -21.86 2.57 3.35
CA LEU A 302 -21.58 2.47 4.79
C LEU A 302 -22.77 1.93 5.58
N ALA A 303 -24.00 2.21 5.12
CA ALA A 303 -25.25 1.73 5.71
C ALA A 303 -25.44 0.21 5.61
N SER A 304 -24.76 -0.47 4.67
CA SER A 304 -24.81 -1.93 4.51
C SER A 304 -23.82 -2.67 5.41
N LEU A 305 -22.80 -2.00 5.91
CA LEU A 305 -21.74 -2.58 6.73
C LEU A 305 -22.20 -2.69 8.20
N LYS A 306 -23.12 -3.63 8.46
CA LYS A 306 -23.74 -3.87 9.76
C LYS A 306 -23.21 -5.14 10.39
N ASP A 307 -23.37 -5.26 11.71
CA ASP A 307 -23.01 -6.46 12.45
C ASP A 307 -23.67 -7.72 11.87
N GLY A 308 -22.89 -8.77 11.67
CA GLY A 308 -23.31 -10.05 11.10
C GLY A 308 -23.64 -10.02 9.60
N ALA A 309 -23.49 -8.88 8.91
CA ALA A 309 -23.75 -8.81 7.47
C ALA A 309 -22.65 -9.47 6.65
N HIS A 310 -23.03 -10.01 5.49
CA HIS A 310 -22.12 -10.35 4.41
C HIS A 310 -22.43 -9.43 3.23
N VAL A 311 -21.44 -8.60 2.84
CA VAL A 311 -21.67 -7.50 1.89
C VAL A 311 -20.80 -7.68 0.66
N ARG A 312 -21.43 -7.67 -0.52
CA ARG A 312 -20.70 -7.59 -1.78
C ARG A 312 -20.45 -6.13 -2.11
N GLY A 313 -19.16 -5.81 -2.36
CA GLY A 313 -18.75 -4.50 -2.81
C GLY A 313 -18.95 -4.31 -4.31
N ASP A 314 -19.18 -3.06 -4.67
CA ASP A 314 -19.23 -2.60 -6.07
C ASP A 314 -17.81 -2.34 -6.55
N VAL A 315 -17.28 -3.13 -7.46
CA VAL A 315 -16.03 -2.82 -8.16
C VAL A 315 -16.31 -1.69 -9.13
N ILE A 316 -15.73 -0.53 -8.90
CA ILE A 316 -15.93 0.69 -9.69
C ILE A 316 -14.76 1.02 -10.61
N GLY A 317 -13.65 0.31 -10.48
CA GLY A 317 -12.51 0.46 -11.36
C GLY A 317 -11.42 -0.55 -11.07
N GLU A 318 -10.60 -0.78 -12.08
CA GLU A 318 -9.35 -1.54 -12.02
C GLU A 318 -8.19 -0.57 -12.21
N LEU A 319 -7.26 -0.53 -11.27
CA LEU A 319 -6.11 0.38 -11.34
C LEU A 319 -4.89 -0.26 -12.00
N GLY A 320 -4.94 -1.56 -12.26
CA GLY A 320 -3.96 -2.30 -13.03
C GLY A 320 -3.59 -3.66 -12.42
N TYR A 321 -3.85 -4.72 -13.16
CA TYR A 321 -3.58 -6.10 -12.78
C TYR A 321 -2.10 -6.34 -12.43
N GLY A 322 -1.86 -7.25 -11.49
CA GLY A 322 -0.53 -7.70 -11.11
C GLY A 322 0.29 -6.67 -10.32
N SER A 323 -0.38 -5.71 -9.71
CA SER A 323 0.23 -4.69 -8.85
C SER A 323 -0.47 -4.63 -7.50
N ASN A 324 0.19 -4.00 -6.51
CA ASN A 324 -0.37 -3.85 -5.17
C ASN A 324 -0.51 -2.38 -4.80
N PRO A 325 -1.61 -1.99 -4.14
CA PRO A 325 -1.71 -0.67 -3.59
C PRO A 325 -0.76 -0.55 -2.39
N LEU A 326 0.01 0.51 -2.36
CA LEU A 326 0.91 0.81 -1.25
C LEU A 326 0.22 1.68 -0.22
N ASP A 327 -0.38 2.79 -0.68
CA ASP A 327 -1.08 3.71 0.20
C ASP A 327 -2.21 4.45 -0.50
N MET A 328 -3.09 5.09 0.28
CA MET A 328 -4.30 5.74 -0.20
C MET A 328 -4.60 6.98 0.64
N LEU A 329 -4.74 8.14 -0.01
CA LEU A 329 -5.07 9.40 0.65
C LEU A 329 -6.02 10.26 -0.19
N THR A 330 -6.62 11.25 0.44
CA THR A 330 -7.31 12.34 -0.29
C THR A 330 -6.62 13.67 -0.06
N PHE A 331 -6.66 14.53 -1.06
CA PHE A 331 -6.15 15.89 -0.99
C PHE A 331 -7.02 16.83 -1.81
N THR A 332 -7.03 18.12 -1.43
CA THR A 332 -7.68 19.17 -2.22
C THR A 332 -6.63 19.81 -3.13
N SER A 333 -6.89 19.80 -4.42
CA SER A 333 -6.03 20.42 -5.42
C SER A 333 -6.13 21.95 -5.33
N PRO A 334 -5.02 22.67 -5.15
CA PRO A 334 -5.05 24.13 -5.11
C PRO A 334 -5.34 24.78 -6.49
N PHE A 335 -5.28 24.02 -7.58
CA PHE A 335 -5.55 24.56 -8.93
C PHE A 335 -7.04 24.69 -9.24
N ASP A 336 -7.83 23.70 -8.86
CA ASP A 336 -9.25 23.64 -9.20
C ASP A 336 -10.16 23.46 -7.99
N GLN A 337 -9.58 23.46 -6.78
CA GLN A 337 -10.26 23.28 -5.49
C GLN A 337 -11.09 21.99 -5.39
N LYS A 338 -10.84 21.03 -6.25
CA LYS A 338 -11.48 19.72 -6.18
C LYS A 338 -10.71 18.78 -5.26
N GLU A 339 -11.46 17.89 -4.63
CA GLU A 339 -10.87 16.81 -3.84
C GLU A 339 -10.59 15.61 -4.73
N TYR A 340 -9.40 15.06 -4.58
CA TYR A 340 -8.93 13.88 -5.30
C TYR A 340 -8.53 12.77 -4.34
N LEU A 341 -8.83 11.55 -4.73
CA LEU A 341 -8.24 10.35 -4.21
C LEU A 341 -6.94 10.08 -4.96
N LEU A 342 -5.87 9.79 -4.24
CA LEU A 342 -4.61 9.28 -4.77
C LEU A 342 -4.35 7.90 -4.21
N VAL A 343 -4.07 6.95 -5.07
CA VAL A 343 -3.63 5.59 -4.72
C VAL A 343 -2.23 5.39 -5.27
N THR A 344 -1.26 5.16 -4.40
CA THR A 344 0.10 4.78 -4.79
C THR A 344 0.19 3.27 -5.01
N ILE A 345 0.94 2.86 -6.01
CA ILE A 345 0.98 1.48 -6.50
C ILE A 345 2.43 1.06 -6.66
N ASP A 346 2.75 -0.20 -6.36
CA ASP A 346 4.13 -0.70 -6.27
C ASP A 346 4.88 -0.69 -7.61
N VAL A 347 4.26 -1.15 -8.69
CA VAL A 347 4.90 -1.33 -10.01
C VAL A 347 4.30 -0.44 -11.11
N ARG A 348 3.44 0.52 -10.74
CA ARG A 348 2.73 1.40 -11.68
C ARG A 348 2.72 2.84 -11.19
N SER A 349 2.36 3.75 -12.09
CA SER A 349 2.06 5.14 -11.74
C SER A 349 0.90 5.22 -10.75
N ALA A 350 0.95 6.17 -9.84
CA ALA A 350 -0.17 6.42 -8.92
C ALA A 350 -1.44 6.81 -9.71
N SER A 351 -2.59 6.39 -9.20
CA SER A 351 -3.90 6.72 -9.78
C SER A 351 -4.53 7.87 -9.02
N GLN A 352 -4.88 8.95 -9.72
CA GLN A 352 -5.61 10.09 -9.18
C GLN A 352 -7.03 10.10 -9.73
N ILE A 353 -8.02 10.17 -8.86
CA ILE A 353 -9.45 10.07 -9.16
C ILE A 353 -10.17 11.22 -8.46
N ALA A 354 -11.08 11.91 -9.15
CA ALA A 354 -11.89 12.92 -8.50
C ALA A 354 -12.85 12.27 -7.49
N VAL A 355 -12.86 12.74 -6.25
CA VAL A 355 -13.73 12.19 -5.20
C VAL A 355 -15.21 12.31 -5.57
N ALA A 356 -15.58 13.37 -6.28
CA ALA A 356 -16.96 13.57 -6.77
C ALA A 356 -17.43 12.44 -7.72
N ASP A 357 -16.52 11.78 -8.42
CA ASP A 357 -16.86 10.72 -9.36
C ASP A 357 -17.04 9.35 -8.69
N LEU A 358 -16.47 9.17 -7.49
CA LEU A 358 -16.47 7.88 -6.80
C LEU A 358 -17.88 7.34 -6.49
N ALA A 359 -18.78 8.21 -6.01
CA ALA A 359 -20.12 7.79 -5.61
C ALA A 359 -21.02 7.44 -6.79
N SER A 360 -20.81 8.10 -7.93
CA SER A 360 -21.60 7.91 -9.16
C SER A 360 -20.95 6.97 -10.16
N ALA A 361 -19.79 6.43 -9.85
CA ALA A 361 -19.08 5.52 -10.73
C ALA A 361 -19.93 4.30 -11.08
N PRO A 362 -20.00 3.89 -12.34
CA PRO A 362 -20.65 2.65 -12.71
C PRO A 362 -19.93 1.45 -12.08
N THR A 363 -20.71 0.45 -11.69
CA THR A 363 -20.16 -0.81 -11.17
C THR A 363 -19.81 -1.73 -12.34
N GLU A 364 -18.66 -2.39 -12.27
CA GLU A 364 -18.30 -3.44 -13.22
C GLU A 364 -19.32 -4.60 -13.14
N PRO A 365 -19.81 -5.10 -14.28
CA PRO A 365 -20.83 -6.12 -14.29
C PRO A 365 -20.35 -7.42 -13.63
N THR A 366 -21.07 -7.89 -12.62
CA THR A 366 -20.79 -9.18 -11.97
C THR A 366 -20.92 -10.34 -12.98
N GLY A 367 -19.96 -11.23 -12.97
CA GLY A 367 -19.91 -12.40 -13.86
C GLY A 367 -19.34 -12.11 -15.25
N VAL A 368 -18.92 -10.87 -15.50
CA VAL A 368 -18.29 -10.47 -16.76
C VAL A 368 -16.81 -10.23 -16.51
N PRO A 369 -15.91 -11.10 -16.99
CA PRO A 369 -14.46 -10.85 -16.93
C PRO A 369 -14.07 -9.69 -17.85
N ILE A 370 -13.03 -8.96 -17.45
CA ILE A 370 -12.39 -7.94 -18.28
C ILE A 370 -10.91 -8.29 -18.55
N ASP A 371 -10.33 -7.64 -19.53
CA ASP A 371 -8.91 -7.77 -19.84
C ASP A 371 -8.01 -7.20 -18.72
N PHE A 372 -6.75 -7.57 -18.73
CA PHE A 372 -5.76 -7.21 -17.70
C PHE A 372 -5.40 -5.74 -17.60
N GLY A 373 -6.03 -4.88 -18.35
CA GLY A 373 -5.77 -3.44 -18.32
C GLY A 373 -6.51 -2.73 -17.20
N PRO A 374 -6.11 -1.48 -16.95
CA PRO A 374 -6.92 -0.59 -16.13
C PRO A 374 -8.27 -0.32 -16.80
N GLY A 375 -9.35 -0.31 -16.00
CA GLY A 375 -10.72 -0.14 -16.51
C GLY A 375 -11.62 0.61 -15.53
N GLY A 376 -12.87 0.80 -15.94
CA GLY A 376 -13.90 1.40 -15.12
C GLY A 376 -13.77 2.91 -14.95
N LEU A 377 -13.86 3.37 -13.72
CA LEU A 377 -13.85 4.78 -13.35
C LEU A 377 -12.68 5.57 -13.96
N GLY A 378 -13.01 6.72 -14.53
CA GLY A 378 -12.02 7.64 -15.10
C GLY A 378 -10.98 8.11 -14.08
N ARG A 379 -9.72 8.08 -14.46
CA ARG A 379 -8.61 8.48 -13.62
C ARG A 379 -7.49 9.12 -14.41
N THR A 380 -6.64 9.87 -13.72
CA THR A 380 -5.38 10.38 -14.24
C THR A 380 -4.24 9.61 -13.61
N GLN A 381 -3.35 9.09 -14.42
CA GLN A 381 -2.11 8.50 -13.94
C GLN A 381 -1.14 9.61 -13.54
N ARG A 382 -0.53 9.48 -12.36
CA ARG A 382 0.42 10.44 -11.82
C ARG A 382 1.77 9.77 -11.59
N ASN A 383 2.79 10.25 -12.23
CA ASN A 383 4.16 9.90 -11.89
C ASN A 383 4.55 10.69 -10.65
N LEU A 384 4.74 9.98 -9.55
CA LEU A 384 5.45 10.55 -8.43
C LEU A 384 6.95 10.53 -8.78
N PRO A 385 7.70 11.61 -8.50
CA PRO A 385 9.14 11.64 -8.76
C PRO A 385 9.94 10.69 -7.86
N ILE A 386 9.23 9.92 -7.04
CA ILE A 386 9.75 9.05 -5.98
C ILE A 386 8.94 7.77 -5.93
N LYS A 387 9.54 6.71 -5.38
CA LYS A 387 8.83 5.46 -5.05
C LYS A 387 8.28 5.55 -3.62
N ALA A 388 7.06 6.06 -3.48
CA ALA A 388 6.39 6.23 -2.19
C ALA A 388 5.89 4.88 -1.66
N GLU A 389 6.47 4.39 -0.57
CA GLU A 389 5.97 3.24 0.17
C GLU A 389 4.84 3.65 1.12
N HIS A 390 5.02 4.80 1.77
CA HIS A 390 3.97 5.44 2.58
C HIS A 390 3.87 6.91 2.19
N ILE A 391 2.65 7.42 2.13
CA ILE A 391 2.38 8.80 1.81
C ILE A 391 1.24 9.35 2.67
N ALA A 392 1.43 10.52 3.24
CA ALA A 392 0.39 11.21 4.02
C ALA A 392 0.36 12.69 3.69
N VAL A 393 -0.82 13.30 3.77
CA VAL A 393 -0.95 14.76 3.66
C VAL A 393 -0.32 15.41 4.89
N LEU A 394 0.68 16.25 4.67
CA LEU A 394 1.31 17.02 5.74
C LEU A 394 0.55 18.34 6.00
N ASN A 395 0.24 19.04 4.92
CA ASN A 395 -0.58 20.25 4.92
C ASN A 395 -1.15 20.48 3.51
N PRO A 396 -1.93 21.53 3.24
CA PRO A 396 -2.56 21.74 1.92
C PRO A 396 -1.59 21.85 0.73
N LYS A 397 -0.30 22.05 0.99
CA LYS A 397 0.72 22.21 -0.06
C LYS A 397 1.68 21.02 -0.16
N TRP A 398 1.80 20.22 0.89
CA TRP A 398 2.81 19.18 0.98
C TRP A 398 2.24 17.85 1.45
N ALA A 399 2.68 16.78 0.81
CA ALA A 399 2.64 15.43 1.33
C ALA A 399 4.02 15.07 1.91
N VAL A 400 4.03 14.25 2.93
CA VAL A 400 5.22 13.57 3.43
C VAL A 400 5.22 12.14 2.92
N VAL A 401 6.39 11.62 2.56
CA VAL A 401 6.56 10.29 1.98
C VAL A 401 7.71 9.55 2.62
N ILE A 402 7.54 8.27 2.83
CA ILE A 402 8.65 7.34 3.01
C ILE A 402 8.88 6.68 1.66
N GLN A 403 10.05 6.93 1.10
CA GLN A 403 10.44 6.45 -0.22
C GLN A 403 11.61 5.50 -0.15
N ARG A 404 11.60 4.50 -1.02
CA ARG A 404 12.77 3.65 -1.20
C ARG A 404 13.77 4.32 -2.13
N HIS A 405 15.02 4.35 -1.72
CA HIS A 405 16.07 4.97 -2.52
C HIS A 405 16.27 4.20 -3.83
N PRO A 406 16.25 4.87 -5.00
CA PRO A 406 16.26 4.19 -6.29
C PRO A 406 17.55 3.41 -6.57
N LYS A 407 18.69 3.84 -6.01
CA LYS A 407 19.98 3.17 -6.24
C LYS A 407 20.35 2.11 -5.21
N THR A 408 19.62 2.06 -4.09
CA THR A 408 19.89 1.08 -3.04
C THR A 408 18.54 0.60 -2.50
N SER A 409 18.15 -0.61 -2.84
CA SER A 409 16.89 -1.22 -2.40
C SER A 409 16.75 -1.34 -0.87
N TYR A 410 17.81 -1.04 -0.14
CA TYR A 410 17.90 -1.15 1.32
C TYR A 410 17.95 0.20 2.04
N ARG A 411 17.66 1.30 1.35
CA ARG A 411 17.67 2.61 1.97
C ARG A 411 16.31 3.29 1.80
N LEU A 412 15.75 3.70 2.92
CA LEU A 412 14.55 4.52 2.97
C LEU A 412 14.92 5.97 3.29
N ASP A 413 14.24 6.90 2.64
CA ASP A 413 14.34 8.33 2.95
C ASP A 413 12.94 8.86 3.33
N LEU A 414 12.88 9.74 4.32
CA LEU A 414 11.69 10.52 4.63
C LEU A 414 11.81 11.88 3.95
N SER A 415 10.92 12.16 3.03
CA SER A 415 10.95 13.36 2.19
C SER A 415 9.60 14.05 2.16
N THR A 416 9.55 15.23 1.57
CA THR A 416 8.30 15.89 1.22
C THR A 416 8.16 16.02 -0.29
N ILE A 417 6.92 15.97 -0.75
CA ILE A 417 6.55 16.21 -2.14
C ILE A 417 5.45 17.27 -2.18
N MET A 418 5.57 18.24 -3.09
CA MET A 418 4.58 19.31 -3.20
C MET A 418 3.30 18.79 -3.85
N ILE A 419 2.17 18.98 -3.18
CA ILE A 419 0.84 18.79 -3.74
C ILE A 419 0.48 20.09 -4.51
N PRO A 420 0.04 20.03 -5.73
CA PRO A 420 -0.40 18.93 -6.60
C PRO A 420 0.57 18.59 -7.74
N TYR A 421 1.84 18.87 -7.57
CA TYR A 421 2.82 18.63 -8.62
C TYR A 421 3.17 17.14 -8.73
N PHE A 422 2.17 16.29 -8.62
CA PHE A 422 2.24 14.94 -9.15
C PHE A 422 2.20 15.04 -10.65
N PHE A 423 3.29 14.76 -11.30
CA PHE A 423 3.39 14.91 -12.75
C PHE A 423 2.36 14.03 -13.46
N GLU A 424 1.51 14.65 -14.26
CA GLU A 424 0.67 13.88 -15.16
C GLU A 424 1.55 13.15 -16.16
N ARG A 425 1.30 11.88 -16.34
CA ARG A 425 2.00 11.09 -17.33
C ARG A 425 1.53 11.46 -18.72
N LYS A 426 2.40 12.12 -19.48
CA LYS A 426 2.11 12.62 -20.84
C LYS A 426 3.03 12.04 -21.92
N ASP A 427 3.85 11.09 -21.56
CA ASP A 427 4.92 10.56 -22.42
C ASP A 427 4.42 9.59 -23.49
N GLY A 428 3.10 9.45 -23.70
CA GLY A 428 2.52 8.47 -24.62
C GLY A 428 2.71 7.02 -24.18
N MET A 429 3.40 6.80 -23.07
CA MET A 429 3.61 5.52 -22.44
C MET A 429 2.52 5.21 -21.40
N SER A 430 1.34 5.83 -21.54
CA SER A 430 0.21 5.46 -20.71
C SER A 430 -0.15 4.00 -21.01
N GLU A 431 -0.49 3.26 -19.97
CA GLU A 431 -0.93 1.86 -20.09
C GLU A 431 -2.08 1.68 -21.09
N MET A 432 -2.81 2.76 -21.37
CA MET A 432 -3.95 2.80 -22.29
C MET A 432 -3.58 2.95 -23.75
N ASN A 433 -2.36 3.40 -24.07
CA ASN A 433 -1.95 3.77 -25.43
C ASN A 433 -0.94 2.81 -26.04
N TRP A 434 -0.75 1.66 -25.43
CA TRP A 434 0.20 0.69 -25.94
C TRP A 434 -0.33 -0.02 -27.20
N PRO A 435 0.42 -0.05 -28.32
CA PRO A 435 0.01 -0.80 -29.50
C PRO A 435 -0.04 -2.28 -29.20
N GLY A 436 -1.20 -2.91 -29.32
CA GLY A 436 -1.38 -4.33 -29.03
C GLY A 436 -2.12 -4.63 -27.73
N GLY A 437 -2.62 -3.58 -27.08
CA GLY A 437 -3.35 -3.69 -25.81
C GLY A 437 -2.45 -3.59 -24.59
N PRO A 438 -3.03 -3.36 -23.43
CA PRO A 438 -2.29 -3.18 -22.21
C PRO A 438 -1.70 -4.52 -21.76
N ASP A 439 -0.39 -4.67 -21.90
CA ASP A 439 0.34 -5.69 -21.15
C ASP A 439 0.80 -5.06 -19.82
N PRO A 440 0.20 -5.43 -18.72
CA PRO A 440 0.54 -4.88 -17.41
C PRO A 440 2.00 -5.13 -17.03
N PHE A 441 2.65 -6.12 -17.63
CA PHE A 441 4.04 -6.46 -17.35
C PHE A 441 5.06 -5.66 -18.17
N GLN A 442 4.65 -4.98 -19.22
CA GLN A 442 5.55 -4.17 -20.04
C GLN A 442 6.11 -2.95 -19.30
N TYR A 443 5.41 -2.48 -18.27
CA TYR A 443 5.86 -1.36 -17.43
C TYR A 443 6.85 -1.76 -16.34
N ARG A 444 6.96 -3.04 -16.02
CA ARG A 444 7.90 -3.53 -15.00
C ARG A 444 9.36 -3.20 -15.32
N PRO A 445 9.86 -3.39 -16.55
CA PRO A 445 11.22 -2.97 -16.89
C PRO A 445 11.42 -1.45 -16.73
N HIS A 446 10.42 -0.67 -17.10
CA HIS A 446 10.50 0.79 -17.00
C HIS A 446 10.51 1.29 -15.53
N VAL A 447 9.72 0.68 -14.69
CA VAL A 447 9.75 0.96 -13.24
C VAL A 447 11.07 0.48 -12.63
N GLN A 448 11.59 -0.67 -13.09
CA GLN A 448 12.89 -1.17 -12.67
C GLN A 448 14.05 -0.27 -13.13
N GLU A 449 13.92 0.36 -14.31
CA GLU A 449 14.89 1.35 -14.78
C GLU A 449 14.88 2.62 -13.91
N LEU A 450 13.71 3.03 -13.41
CA LEU A 450 13.61 4.11 -12.43
C LEU A 450 14.27 3.76 -11.08
N ASP A 451 14.31 2.48 -10.73
CA ASP A 451 15.06 2.01 -9.56
C ASP A 451 16.59 2.09 -9.75
N HIS A 452 17.07 2.39 -10.97
CA HIS A 452 18.49 2.54 -11.31
C HIS A 452 18.92 3.98 -11.57
N ILE A 453 17.99 4.95 -11.54
CA ILE A 453 18.27 6.38 -11.63
C ILE A 453 18.47 6.94 -10.21
#